data_a7fe4ccb49b16cf7a36fb9fa87694668
#
_entry.id   a7fe4ccb49b16cf7a36fb9fa87694668
#
_cell.length_a   1.000
_cell.length_b   1.000
_cell.length_c   1.000
_cell.angle_alpha   90.00
_cell.angle_beta   90.00
_cell.angle_gamma   90.00
#
_symmetry.space_group_name_H-M   'P 1'
#
loop_
_entity.id
_entity.type
_entity.pdbx_description
1 polymer ?
#
loop_
_entity_poly.entity_id
_entity_poly.type
_entity_poly.pdbx_seq_one_letter_code
_entity_poly.pdbx_strand_id
1 'polypeptide(L)'
;MNILIIGNGGREHALAWKVAQSPLASKVFVAPGNAGTAMETGGKSAVENVAISATDIDGLVKFAQDKQIGLTIVGPEAPLVIGVVDAFRAAGLKIFGPTQAAAQLEGSKAFTKDFLARHQIPTAEYQNFTDVEQALAYVREKGAPIVVKADGLAAGKGVIVAMTLEEAETAIKDMLSGNAFGDAGSRVVIEEFLEGEEASFIVMVDGKNVEPMATSQDHKRVGENDTGLNTGGMGAYSPAPVVTAEIHDRIMQQVIYPTVNGMAAEGNVYTGFLYAGLMIDKNGQPKVIEFNCRFGDPETQPIMMRLQSDLVELCLAACDGKLDQVQSQWSEQAALGIVLAAEGYPADYRKGDEIQGLPVSAVANQKVFLAGVEQKEGKLLTNGGRVLCVTALGDTVFAAQQQALSLAEKIQWKGRFYRRDIGYRAVQREKQ
;
A
#
# COMPACT_ATOMS: atom_id res chain seq x y z
N MET A 1 -7.26 -25.03 6.35
CA MET A 1 -7.60 -24.74 4.93
C MET A 1 -6.37 -24.29 4.16
N ASN A 2 -6.36 -24.49 2.84
CA ASN A 2 -5.36 -23.89 1.98
C ASN A 2 -5.70 -22.42 1.70
N ILE A 3 -4.68 -21.56 1.68
CA ILE A 3 -4.85 -20.12 1.48
C ILE A 3 -3.98 -19.68 0.31
N LEU A 4 -4.52 -18.81 -0.54
CA LEU A 4 -3.81 -18.21 -1.67
C LEU A 4 -3.62 -16.73 -1.41
N ILE A 5 -2.40 -16.24 -1.61
CA ILE A 5 -2.08 -14.81 -1.65
C ILE A 5 -1.65 -14.46 -3.07
N ILE A 6 -2.28 -13.44 -3.64
CA ILE A 6 -1.96 -12.98 -5.00
C ILE A 6 -0.99 -11.81 -4.91
N GLY A 7 0.12 -11.89 -5.61
CA GLY A 7 1.14 -10.85 -5.73
C GLY A 7 2.56 -11.36 -5.48
N ASN A 8 3.54 -10.45 -5.53
CA ASN A 8 4.96 -10.79 -5.49
C ASN A 8 5.85 -9.74 -4.79
N GLY A 9 5.27 -8.79 -4.10
CA GLY A 9 5.99 -7.71 -3.43
C GLY A 9 6.32 -7.99 -1.95
N GLY A 10 6.91 -7.00 -1.30
CA GLY A 10 7.19 -7.06 0.14
C GLY A 10 5.93 -7.13 0.99
N ARG A 11 4.85 -6.48 0.57
CA ARG A 11 3.52 -6.59 1.16
C ARG A 11 3.02 -8.03 1.15
N GLU A 12 3.13 -8.71 0.02
CA GLU A 12 2.69 -10.11 -0.10
C GLU A 12 3.56 -11.04 0.74
N HIS A 13 4.85 -10.77 0.86
CA HIS A 13 5.71 -11.52 1.78
C HIS A 13 5.25 -11.34 3.24
N ALA A 14 4.93 -10.11 3.65
CA ALA A 14 4.43 -9.85 5.00
C ALA A 14 3.07 -10.50 5.26
N LEU A 15 2.16 -10.47 4.28
CA LEU A 15 0.87 -11.16 4.37
C LEU A 15 1.06 -12.67 4.48
N ALA A 16 1.92 -13.27 3.65
CA ALA A 16 2.21 -14.70 3.68
C ALA A 16 2.82 -15.14 5.02
N TRP A 17 3.78 -14.39 5.53
CA TRP A 17 4.38 -14.61 6.84
C TRP A 17 3.33 -14.58 7.96
N LYS A 18 2.42 -13.61 7.94
CA LYS A 18 1.36 -13.47 8.94
C LYS A 18 0.32 -14.58 8.83
N VAL A 19 -0.13 -14.89 7.64
CA VAL A 19 -1.11 -15.96 7.36
C VAL A 19 -0.55 -17.34 7.75
N ALA A 20 0.73 -17.58 7.51
CA ALA A 20 1.38 -18.85 7.87
C ALA A 20 1.45 -19.09 9.40
N GLN A 21 1.24 -18.08 10.22
CA GLN A 21 1.15 -18.21 11.68
C GLN A 21 -0.23 -18.65 12.16
N SER A 22 -1.24 -18.57 11.30
CA SER A 22 -2.61 -18.94 11.67
C SER A 22 -2.78 -20.44 11.87
N PRO A 23 -3.44 -20.88 12.96
CA PRO A 23 -3.81 -22.29 13.12
C PRO A 23 -4.86 -22.77 12.11
N LEU A 24 -5.54 -21.84 11.43
CA LEU A 24 -6.55 -22.14 10.40
C LEU A 24 -5.90 -22.44 9.05
N ALA A 25 -4.66 -22.01 8.81
CA ALA A 25 -3.93 -22.27 7.59
C ALA A 25 -3.28 -23.67 7.63
N SER A 26 -3.58 -24.51 6.63
CA SER A 26 -2.88 -25.79 6.43
C SER A 26 -1.67 -25.61 5.51
N LYS A 27 -1.82 -24.82 4.47
CA LYS A 27 -0.77 -24.45 3.53
C LYS A 27 -1.08 -23.06 2.93
N VAL A 28 -0.03 -22.31 2.68
CA VAL A 28 -0.10 -20.98 2.07
C VAL A 28 0.56 -21.04 0.69
N PHE A 29 -0.17 -20.62 -0.34
CA PHE A 29 0.35 -20.46 -1.69
C PHE A 29 0.44 -18.96 -2.02
N VAL A 30 1.49 -18.57 -2.73
CA VAL A 30 1.68 -17.18 -3.18
C VAL A 30 1.89 -17.18 -4.69
N ALA A 31 1.07 -16.43 -5.41
CA ALA A 31 1.10 -16.39 -6.87
C ALA A 31 1.35 -14.96 -7.39
N PRO A 32 2.48 -14.70 -8.05
CA PRO A 32 3.59 -15.62 -8.31
C PRO A 32 4.57 -15.76 -7.14
N GLY A 33 4.51 -14.89 -6.12
CA GLY A 33 5.47 -14.83 -5.03
C GLY A 33 6.84 -14.28 -5.45
N ASN A 34 7.76 -14.26 -4.50
CA ASN A 34 9.15 -13.87 -4.72
C ASN A 34 10.10 -14.79 -3.96
N ALA A 35 11.40 -14.50 -3.96
CA ALA A 35 12.38 -15.32 -3.25
C ALA A 35 12.11 -15.40 -1.74
N GLY A 36 11.58 -14.32 -1.13
CA GLY A 36 11.24 -14.28 0.29
C GLY A 36 10.09 -15.21 0.65
N THR A 37 9.02 -15.22 -0.14
CA THR A 37 7.88 -16.13 0.08
C THR A 37 8.26 -17.58 -0.17
N ALA A 38 9.13 -17.85 -1.16
CA ALA A 38 9.65 -19.20 -1.40
C ALA A 38 10.49 -19.76 -0.23
N MET A 39 11.16 -18.88 0.49
CA MET A 39 12.07 -19.22 1.59
C MET A 39 11.40 -19.08 2.97
N GLU A 40 10.13 -18.68 3.04
CA GLU A 40 9.47 -18.39 4.32
C GLU A 40 9.22 -19.65 5.16
N THR A 41 9.82 -19.68 6.34
CA THR A 41 9.73 -20.81 7.28
C THR A 41 9.30 -20.37 8.69
N GLY A 42 9.02 -19.09 8.88
CA GLY A 42 8.73 -18.49 10.20
C GLY A 42 7.32 -18.78 10.74
N GLY A 43 6.49 -19.52 10.02
CA GLY A 43 5.12 -19.82 10.39
C GLY A 43 4.87 -21.25 10.83
N LYS A 44 3.63 -21.56 11.19
CA LYS A 44 3.14 -22.93 11.49
C LYS A 44 2.88 -23.72 10.21
N SER A 45 2.58 -23.04 9.10
CA SER A 45 2.23 -23.62 7.82
C SER A 45 3.33 -23.37 6.79
N ALA A 46 3.52 -24.32 5.89
CA ALA A 46 4.43 -24.14 4.76
C ALA A 46 3.92 -23.08 3.79
N VAL A 47 4.84 -22.30 3.25
CA VAL A 47 4.59 -21.30 2.20
C VAL A 47 5.23 -21.76 0.91
N GLU A 48 4.48 -21.73 -0.19
CA GLU A 48 4.93 -22.20 -1.50
C GLU A 48 4.53 -21.20 -2.59
N ASN A 49 5.47 -20.84 -3.45
CA ASN A 49 5.20 -20.02 -4.63
C ASN A 49 4.55 -20.87 -5.72
N VAL A 50 3.68 -20.23 -6.49
CA VAL A 50 3.02 -20.82 -7.66
C VAL A 50 3.28 -19.90 -8.86
N ALA A 51 3.82 -20.46 -9.94
CA ALA A 51 4.19 -19.71 -11.14
C ALA A 51 2.96 -19.30 -11.97
N ILE A 52 2.08 -18.50 -11.38
CA ILE A 52 0.89 -17.91 -12.02
C ILE A 52 0.97 -16.40 -11.83
N SER A 53 0.89 -15.65 -12.93
CA SER A 53 0.87 -14.18 -12.86
C SER A 53 -0.32 -13.67 -12.04
N ALA A 54 -0.11 -12.59 -11.29
CA ALA A 54 -1.17 -11.93 -10.53
C ALA A 54 -2.34 -11.45 -11.40
N THR A 55 -2.14 -11.28 -12.71
CA THR A 55 -3.15 -10.84 -13.68
C THR A 55 -3.69 -11.98 -14.57
N ASP A 56 -3.22 -13.19 -14.39
CA ASP A 56 -3.79 -14.38 -15.04
C ASP A 56 -4.99 -14.90 -14.24
N ILE A 57 -6.13 -14.24 -14.38
CA ILE A 57 -7.34 -14.52 -13.59
C ILE A 57 -7.82 -15.95 -13.82
N ASP A 58 -7.88 -16.42 -15.05
CA ASP A 58 -8.35 -17.78 -15.37
C ASP A 58 -7.44 -18.84 -14.75
N GLY A 59 -6.13 -18.64 -14.83
CA GLY A 59 -5.14 -19.50 -14.19
C GLY A 59 -5.26 -19.53 -12.67
N LEU A 60 -5.49 -18.35 -12.04
CA LEU A 60 -5.69 -18.25 -10.59
C LEU A 60 -6.97 -18.94 -10.13
N VAL A 61 -8.09 -18.76 -10.84
CA VAL A 61 -9.37 -19.43 -10.54
C VAL A 61 -9.21 -20.94 -10.64
N LYS A 62 -8.62 -21.44 -11.72
CA LYS A 62 -8.37 -22.87 -11.90
C LYS A 62 -7.51 -23.46 -10.79
N PHE A 63 -6.42 -22.78 -10.44
CA PHE A 63 -5.54 -23.19 -9.36
C PHE A 63 -6.30 -23.25 -8.02
N ALA A 64 -7.10 -22.22 -7.72
CA ALA A 64 -7.86 -22.16 -6.49
C ALA A 64 -8.91 -23.28 -6.39
N GLN A 65 -9.53 -23.67 -7.49
CA GLN A 65 -10.42 -24.84 -7.57
C GLN A 65 -9.65 -26.15 -7.37
N ASP A 66 -8.57 -26.36 -8.11
CA ASP A 66 -7.79 -27.61 -8.09
C ASP A 66 -7.14 -27.87 -6.71
N LYS A 67 -6.70 -26.81 -6.04
CA LYS A 67 -6.06 -26.87 -4.71
C LYS A 67 -7.04 -26.67 -3.55
N GLN A 68 -8.31 -26.57 -3.83
CA GLN A 68 -9.35 -26.36 -2.80
C GLN A 68 -9.01 -25.20 -1.86
N ILE A 69 -8.68 -24.05 -2.45
CA ILE A 69 -8.37 -22.83 -1.68
C ILE A 69 -9.61 -22.39 -0.91
N GLY A 70 -9.48 -22.27 0.40
CA GLY A 70 -10.57 -21.85 1.28
C GLY A 70 -10.67 -20.34 1.46
N LEU A 71 -9.59 -19.61 1.19
CA LEU A 71 -9.52 -18.15 1.24
C LEU A 71 -8.42 -17.65 0.32
N THR A 72 -8.74 -16.63 -0.48
CA THR A 72 -7.75 -15.87 -1.26
C THR A 72 -7.68 -14.43 -0.78
N ILE A 73 -6.47 -13.91 -0.62
CA ILE A 73 -6.19 -12.51 -0.24
C ILE A 73 -5.44 -11.86 -1.40
N VAL A 74 -5.94 -10.74 -1.89
CA VAL A 74 -5.32 -10.01 -3.00
C VAL A 74 -4.38 -8.94 -2.44
N GLY A 75 -3.12 -8.97 -2.87
CA GLY A 75 -2.10 -8.00 -2.46
C GLY A 75 -2.13 -6.73 -3.30
N PRO A 76 -1.81 -6.78 -4.62
CA PRO A 76 -1.68 -5.59 -5.46
C PRO A 76 -3.00 -5.15 -6.10
N GLU A 77 -2.98 -3.94 -6.64
CA GLU A 77 -4.13 -3.32 -7.32
C GLU A 77 -4.42 -3.90 -8.71
N ALA A 78 -3.41 -4.30 -9.46
CA ALA A 78 -3.59 -4.71 -10.86
C ALA A 78 -4.64 -5.81 -11.06
N PRO A 79 -4.63 -6.93 -10.32
CA PRO A 79 -5.67 -7.94 -10.45
C PRO A 79 -7.05 -7.45 -10.00
N LEU A 80 -7.13 -6.52 -9.06
CA LEU A 80 -8.41 -5.98 -8.56
C LEU A 80 -9.14 -5.17 -9.63
N VAL A 81 -8.42 -4.30 -10.33
CA VAL A 81 -9.02 -3.42 -11.35
C VAL A 81 -9.42 -4.16 -12.63
N ILE A 82 -8.95 -5.37 -12.84
CA ILE A 82 -9.35 -6.23 -13.97
C ILE A 82 -10.34 -7.33 -13.59
N GLY A 83 -10.82 -7.37 -12.33
CA GLY A 83 -11.96 -8.17 -11.92
C GLY A 83 -11.65 -9.56 -11.34
N VAL A 84 -10.49 -9.76 -10.71
CA VAL A 84 -10.15 -11.06 -10.08
C VAL A 84 -11.17 -11.47 -9.00
N VAL A 85 -11.67 -10.53 -8.21
CA VAL A 85 -12.66 -10.80 -7.16
C VAL A 85 -13.98 -11.25 -7.75
N ASP A 86 -14.45 -10.58 -8.80
CA ASP A 86 -15.67 -10.94 -9.52
C ASP A 86 -15.58 -12.38 -10.07
N ALA A 87 -14.45 -12.73 -10.69
CA ALA A 87 -14.22 -14.06 -11.26
C ALA A 87 -14.19 -15.15 -10.18
N PHE A 88 -13.52 -14.93 -9.06
CA PHE A 88 -13.48 -15.86 -7.93
C PHE A 88 -14.87 -16.09 -7.33
N ARG A 89 -15.62 -15.02 -7.11
CA ARG A 89 -17.00 -15.11 -6.59
C ARG A 89 -17.93 -15.85 -7.54
N ALA A 90 -17.82 -15.59 -8.84
CA ALA A 90 -18.58 -16.32 -9.86
C ALA A 90 -18.28 -17.83 -9.86
N ALA A 91 -17.07 -18.21 -9.47
CA ALA A 91 -16.66 -19.62 -9.31
C ALA A 91 -16.96 -20.21 -7.91
N GLY A 92 -17.64 -19.46 -7.05
CA GLY A 92 -17.96 -19.90 -5.68
C GLY A 92 -16.77 -19.93 -4.72
N LEU A 93 -15.69 -19.19 -5.04
CA LEU A 93 -14.46 -19.14 -4.26
C LEU A 93 -14.44 -17.91 -3.35
N LYS A 94 -14.12 -18.11 -2.08
CA LYS A 94 -14.02 -17.04 -1.09
C LYS A 94 -12.73 -16.22 -1.32
N ILE A 95 -12.89 -14.91 -1.46
CA ILE A 95 -11.80 -13.99 -1.74
C ILE A 95 -12.01 -12.66 -1.00
N PHE A 96 -10.96 -12.15 -0.39
CA PHE A 96 -10.95 -10.87 0.30
C PHE A 96 -10.31 -9.79 -0.59
N GLY A 97 -11.14 -8.89 -1.06
CA GLY A 97 -10.78 -7.79 -1.95
C GLY A 97 -12.04 -7.16 -2.56
N PRO A 98 -11.93 -5.94 -3.09
CA PRO A 98 -13.07 -5.28 -3.76
C PRO A 98 -13.33 -5.83 -5.15
N THR A 99 -14.58 -5.75 -5.58
CA THR A 99 -14.96 -6.00 -6.97
C THR A 99 -14.30 -5.01 -7.92
N GLN A 100 -14.29 -5.30 -9.21
CA GLN A 100 -13.78 -4.39 -10.23
C GLN A 100 -14.44 -3.01 -10.15
N ALA A 101 -15.75 -2.96 -9.97
CA ALA A 101 -16.49 -1.71 -9.84
C ALA A 101 -16.09 -0.92 -8.60
N ALA A 102 -15.92 -1.58 -7.46
CA ALA A 102 -15.47 -0.94 -6.22
C ALA A 102 -13.99 -0.52 -6.29
N ALA A 103 -13.16 -1.26 -7.01
CA ALA A 103 -11.74 -0.96 -7.20
C ALA A 103 -11.48 0.32 -8.03
N GLN A 104 -12.50 0.91 -8.64
CA GLN A 104 -12.38 2.22 -9.30
C GLN A 104 -11.94 3.34 -8.34
N LEU A 105 -12.14 3.19 -7.05
CA LEU A 105 -11.62 4.14 -6.04
C LEU A 105 -10.08 4.29 -6.11
N GLU A 106 -9.37 3.27 -6.59
CA GLU A 106 -7.94 3.37 -6.88
C GLU A 106 -7.68 3.45 -8.40
N GLY A 107 -8.47 2.75 -9.20
CA GLY A 107 -8.28 2.63 -10.64
C GLY A 107 -8.53 3.93 -11.41
N SER A 108 -9.35 4.84 -10.87
CA SER A 108 -9.64 6.13 -11.49
C SER A 108 -9.67 7.25 -10.45
N LYS A 109 -8.72 8.16 -10.56
CA LYS A 109 -8.66 9.36 -9.69
C LYS A 109 -9.84 10.30 -9.92
N ALA A 110 -10.27 10.44 -11.17
CA ALA A 110 -11.44 11.24 -11.51
C ALA A 110 -12.72 10.66 -10.92
N PHE A 111 -12.93 9.34 -11.03
CA PHE A 111 -14.04 8.66 -10.37
C PHE A 111 -14.04 8.94 -8.86
N THR A 112 -12.89 8.80 -8.21
CA THR A 112 -12.73 9.00 -6.77
C THR A 112 -13.04 10.44 -6.37
N LYS A 113 -12.52 11.43 -7.09
CA LYS A 113 -12.79 12.83 -6.75
C LYS A 113 -14.26 13.19 -6.92
N ASP A 114 -14.91 12.73 -7.99
CA ASP A 114 -16.33 12.95 -8.21
C ASP A 114 -17.19 12.24 -7.16
N PHE A 115 -16.80 11.03 -6.74
CA PHE A 115 -17.40 10.30 -5.63
C PHE A 115 -17.30 11.06 -4.31
N LEU A 116 -16.10 11.55 -3.97
CA LEU A 116 -15.87 12.32 -2.74
C LEU A 116 -16.72 13.60 -2.72
N ALA A 117 -16.84 14.28 -3.86
CA ALA A 117 -17.67 15.46 -4.00
C ALA A 117 -19.17 15.14 -3.80
N ARG A 118 -19.70 14.08 -4.44
CA ARG A 118 -21.10 13.67 -4.31
C ARG A 118 -21.49 13.33 -2.87
N HIS A 119 -20.59 12.69 -2.13
CA HIS A 119 -20.82 12.26 -0.75
C HIS A 119 -20.28 13.23 0.30
N GLN A 120 -19.84 14.42 -0.11
CA GLN A 120 -19.33 15.46 0.78
C GLN A 120 -18.20 14.99 1.71
N ILE A 121 -17.33 14.12 1.20
CA ILE A 121 -16.16 13.63 1.92
C ILE A 121 -15.03 14.62 1.74
N PRO A 122 -14.36 15.05 2.85
CA PRO A 122 -13.32 16.08 2.78
C PRO A 122 -12.15 15.69 1.87
N THR A 123 -11.85 16.52 0.90
CA THR A 123 -10.72 16.36 -0.03
C THR A 123 -10.30 17.71 -0.58
N ALA A 124 -9.18 17.77 -1.30
CA ALA A 124 -8.72 18.95 -2.01
C ALA A 124 -9.74 19.42 -3.06
N GLU A 125 -9.88 20.74 -3.25
CA GLU A 125 -10.57 21.29 -4.41
C GLU A 125 -9.93 20.75 -5.70
N TYR A 126 -10.72 20.40 -6.69
CA TYR A 126 -10.22 19.73 -7.88
C TYR A 126 -11.02 20.09 -9.14
N GLN A 127 -10.42 19.79 -10.30
CA GLN A 127 -11.09 19.79 -11.59
C GLN A 127 -10.45 18.74 -12.51
N ASN A 128 -11.29 18.07 -13.29
CA ASN A 128 -10.87 17.08 -14.29
C ASN A 128 -10.72 17.71 -15.66
N PHE A 129 -9.69 17.32 -16.42
CA PHE A 129 -9.44 17.81 -17.78
C PHE A 129 -9.01 16.71 -18.72
N THR A 130 -9.49 16.80 -19.96
CA THR A 130 -9.03 16.02 -21.12
C THR A 130 -8.41 16.91 -22.20
N ASP A 131 -8.61 18.22 -22.10
CA ASP A 131 -8.11 19.23 -23.03
C ASP A 131 -6.96 20.02 -22.40
N VAL A 132 -5.84 20.12 -23.12
CA VAL A 132 -4.61 20.76 -22.66
C VAL A 132 -4.82 22.26 -22.39
N GLU A 133 -5.48 22.95 -23.31
CA GLU A 133 -5.65 24.41 -23.19
C GLU A 133 -6.56 24.80 -22.03
N GLN A 134 -7.61 24.01 -21.78
CA GLN A 134 -8.48 24.21 -20.63
C GLN A 134 -7.73 23.94 -19.31
N ALA A 135 -6.92 22.90 -19.24
CA ALA A 135 -6.10 22.58 -18.08
C ALA A 135 -5.06 23.67 -17.80
N LEU A 136 -4.39 24.19 -18.82
CA LEU A 136 -3.44 25.30 -18.71
C LEU A 136 -4.12 26.59 -18.22
N ALA A 137 -5.30 26.92 -18.75
CA ALA A 137 -6.08 28.07 -18.31
C ALA A 137 -6.43 27.98 -16.81
N TYR A 138 -6.83 26.79 -16.36
CA TYR A 138 -7.17 26.52 -14.96
C TYR A 138 -5.98 26.75 -14.02
N VAL A 139 -4.80 26.18 -14.31
CA VAL A 139 -3.63 26.37 -13.43
C VAL A 139 -3.12 27.80 -13.43
N ARG A 140 -3.27 28.54 -14.55
CA ARG A 140 -2.94 29.96 -14.63
C ARG A 140 -3.86 30.82 -13.76
N GLU A 141 -5.13 30.45 -13.67
CA GLU A 141 -6.10 31.09 -12.77
C GLU A 141 -5.82 30.76 -11.30
N LYS A 142 -5.60 29.47 -10.97
CA LYS A 142 -5.42 29.03 -9.58
C LYS A 142 -4.03 29.35 -9.02
N GLY A 143 -3.02 29.39 -9.87
CA GLY A 143 -1.62 29.58 -9.45
C GLY A 143 -0.96 28.34 -8.87
N ALA A 144 0.26 28.51 -8.36
CA ALA A 144 1.03 27.48 -7.69
C ALA A 144 1.26 27.85 -6.20
N PRO A 145 1.51 26.87 -5.29
CA PRO A 145 1.62 25.43 -5.57
C PRO A 145 0.28 24.77 -5.95
N ILE A 146 0.35 23.73 -6.77
CA ILE A 146 -0.81 22.98 -7.23
C ILE A 146 -0.39 21.53 -7.56
N VAL A 147 -1.33 20.59 -7.57
CA VAL A 147 -1.04 19.18 -7.82
C VAL A 147 -1.68 18.75 -9.14
N VAL A 148 -0.89 18.12 -10.01
CA VAL A 148 -1.35 17.57 -11.30
C VAL A 148 -1.19 16.05 -11.27
N LYS A 149 -2.29 15.32 -11.48
CA LYS A 149 -2.32 13.86 -11.43
C LYS A 149 -2.82 13.28 -12.75
N ALA A 150 -2.09 12.33 -13.32
CA ALA A 150 -2.62 11.49 -14.38
C ALA A 150 -3.71 10.56 -13.82
N ASP A 151 -4.82 10.41 -14.53
CA ASP A 151 -5.88 9.47 -14.15
C ASP A 151 -5.44 8.02 -14.39
N GLY A 152 -5.94 7.09 -13.57
CA GLY A 152 -5.59 5.67 -13.66
C GLY A 152 -4.36 5.27 -12.84
N LEU A 153 -3.95 4.02 -13.03
CA LEU A 153 -2.81 3.44 -12.32
C LEU A 153 -1.49 3.89 -12.95
N ALA A 154 -0.71 4.65 -12.23
CA ALA A 154 0.60 5.16 -12.66
C ALA A 154 1.73 4.84 -11.67
N ALA A 155 1.53 3.88 -10.76
CA ALA A 155 2.52 3.41 -9.79
C ALA A 155 3.19 4.55 -8.99
N GLY A 156 2.42 5.57 -8.59
CA GLY A 156 2.91 6.74 -7.87
C GLY A 156 3.69 7.76 -8.71
N LYS A 157 3.99 7.46 -9.98
CA LYS A 157 4.76 8.34 -10.87
C LYS A 157 3.89 9.38 -11.58
N GLY A 158 2.57 9.17 -11.62
CA GLY A 158 1.62 10.07 -12.25
C GLY A 158 1.16 11.24 -11.39
N VAL A 159 1.87 11.57 -10.32
CA VAL A 159 1.53 12.69 -9.42
C VAL A 159 2.69 13.68 -9.39
N ILE A 160 2.42 14.90 -9.81
CA ILE A 160 3.38 16.01 -9.78
C ILE A 160 2.87 17.08 -8.83
N VAL A 161 3.60 17.31 -7.76
CA VAL A 161 3.40 18.45 -6.87
C VAL A 161 4.17 19.62 -7.46
N ALA A 162 3.48 20.50 -8.16
CA ALA A 162 4.07 21.65 -8.84
C ALA A 162 4.18 22.84 -7.89
N MET A 163 5.39 23.22 -7.55
CA MET A 163 5.64 24.39 -6.69
C MET A 163 5.65 25.71 -7.49
N THR A 164 5.80 25.62 -8.81
CA THR A 164 5.75 26.73 -9.73
C THR A 164 4.73 26.51 -10.83
N LEU A 165 4.27 27.60 -11.45
CA LEU A 165 3.35 27.53 -12.59
C LEU A 165 3.98 26.79 -13.78
N GLU A 166 5.28 27.00 -14.02
CA GLU A 166 6.03 26.34 -15.09
C GLU A 166 6.04 24.81 -14.91
N GLU A 167 6.28 24.32 -13.69
CA GLU A 167 6.19 22.89 -13.37
C GLU A 167 4.80 22.33 -13.62
N ALA A 168 3.75 23.06 -13.24
CA ALA A 168 2.36 22.65 -13.48
C ALA A 168 2.03 22.57 -14.95
N GLU A 169 2.40 23.58 -15.74
CA GLU A 169 2.17 23.60 -17.19
C GLU A 169 2.94 22.49 -17.91
N THR A 170 4.18 22.24 -17.52
CA THR A 170 4.99 21.13 -18.05
C THR A 170 4.34 19.78 -17.77
N ALA A 171 3.90 19.56 -16.52
CA ALA A 171 3.21 18.31 -16.13
C ALA A 171 1.93 18.07 -16.96
N ILE A 172 1.12 19.10 -17.16
CA ILE A 172 -0.10 19.01 -17.97
C ILE A 172 0.23 18.63 -19.42
N LYS A 173 1.20 19.27 -20.03
CA LYS A 173 1.62 19.00 -21.42
C LYS A 173 2.16 17.58 -21.55
N ASP A 174 3.02 17.15 -20.63
CA ASP A 174 3.60 15.81 -20.66
C ASP A 174 2.55 14.72 -20.46
N MET A 175 1.58 14.93 -19.60
CA MET A 175 0.51 13.96 -19.34
C MET A 175 -0.51 13.87 -20.46
N LEU A 176 -1.05 15.02 -20.92
CA LEU A 176 -2.14 15.05 -21.90
C LEU A 176 -1.67 14.96 -23.35
N SER A 177 -0.48 15.47 -23.67
CA SER A 177 0.02 15.50 -25.05
C SER A 177 1.18 14.54 -25.30
N GLY A 178 1.92 14.18 -24.26
CA GLY A 178 3.17 13.44 -24.37
C GLY A 178 3.05 11.91 -24.33
N ASN A 179 1.86 11.38 -24.09
CA ASN A 179 1.63 9.93 -23.84
C ASN A 179 2.57 9.31 -22.78
N ALA A 180 3.11 10.14 -21.91
CA ALA A 180 4.08 9.70 -20.89
C ALA A 180 3.53 8.60 -19.96
N PHE A 181 2.21 8.51 -19.81
CA PHE A 181 1.50 7.55 -18.95
C PHE A 181 0.48 6.69 -19.71
N GLY A 182 0.59 6.59 -21.04
CA GLY A 182 -0.35 5.82 -21.88
C GLY A 182 -1.80 6.24 -21.64
N ASP A 183 -2.69 5.26 -21.51
CA ASP A 183 -4.13 5.52 -21.31
C ASP A 183 -4.41 6.28 -19.98
N ALA A 184 -3.58 6.13 -18.96
CA ALA A 184 -3.70 6.87 -17.70
C ALA A 184 -3.50 8.38 -17.89
N GLY A 185 -2.76 8.81 -18.92
CA GLY A 185 -2.52 10.22 -19.25
C GLY A 185 -3.59 10.85 -20.13
N SER A 186 -4.63 10.11 -20.54
CA SER A 186 -5.72 10.65 -21.36
C SER A 186 -6.59 11.67 -20.64
N ARG A 187 -6.54 11.70 -19.31
CA ARG A 187 -7.21 12.65 -18.44
C ARG A 187 -6.31 13.01 -17.27
N VAL A 188 -6.38 14.26 -16.84
CA VAL A 188 -5.69 14.74 -15.64
C VAL A 188 -6.69 15.24 -14.61
N VAL A 189 -6.33 15.08 -13.35
CA VAL A 189 -6.99 15.70 -12.20
C VAL A 189 -6.04 16.76 -11.64
N ILE A 190 -6.51 18.00 -11.57
CA ILE A 190 -5.75 19.11 -11.00
C ILE A 190 -6.36 19.43 -9.65
N GLU A 191 -5.53 19.45 -8.60
CA GLU A 191 -5.97 19.58 -7.22
C GLU A 191 -5.26 20.70 -6.50
N GLU A 192 -5.95 21.29 -5.52
CA GLU A 192 -5.39 22.16 -4.52
C GLU A 192 -4.20 21.48 -3.82
N PHE A 193 -3.13 22.23 -3.59
CA PHE A 193 -2.04 21.77 -2.74
C PHE A 193 -2.47 21.78 -1.26
N LEU A 194 -2.40 20.62 -0.62
CA LEU A 194 -2.77 20.48 0.79
C LEU A 194 -1.53 20.61 1.69
N GLU A 195 -1.67 21.36 2.77
CA GLU A 195 -0.66 21.49 3.81
C GLU A 195 -1.06 20.67 5.04
N GLY A 196 -0.07 20.01 5.64
CA GLY A 196 -0.29 19.19 6.82
C GLY A 196 0.71 18.04 6.92
N GLU A 197 0.30 17.00 7.63
CA GLU A 197 1.07 15.78 7.79
C GLU A 197 0.28 14.60 7.22
N GLU A 198 0.92 13.84 6.34
CA GLU A 198 0.29 12.68 5.71
C GLU A 198 0.18 11.50 6.68
N ALA A 199 -0.94 10.79 6.62
CA ALA A 199 -1.17 9.55 7.34
C ALA A 199 -1.82 8.50 6.44
N SER A 200 -1.48 7.24 6.68
CA SER A 200 -2.07 6.08 6.03
C SER A 200 -3.08 5.45 7.00
N PHE A 201 -4.36 5.58 6.67
CA PHE A 201 -5.46 5.05 7.47
C PHE A 201 -6.11 3.87 6.75
N ILE A 202 -5.84 2.68 7.24
CA ILE A 202 -6.25 1.43 6.56
C ILE A 202 -7.29 0.72 7.41
N VAL A 203 -8.35 0.26 6.74
CA VAL A 203 -9.43 -0.48 7.37
C VAL A 203 -9.74 -1.76 6.58
N MET A 204 -10.28 -2.76 7.26
CA MET A 204 -10.97 -3.87 6.62
C MET A 204 -12.44 -3.53 6.51
N VAL A 205 -13.06 -3.88 5.37
CA VAL A 205 -14.48 -3.62 5.10
C VAL A 205 -15.14 -4.89 4.59
N ASP A 206 -16.33 -5.19 5.11
CA ASP A 206 -17.13 -6.35 4.71
C ASP A 206 -18.39 -6.00 3.89
N GLY A 207 -18.44 -4.79 3.38
CA GLY A 207 -19.58 -4.21 2.67
C GLY A 207 -20.42 -3.30 3.54
N LYS A 208 -20.45 -3.52 4.84
CA LYS A 208 -21.25 -2.77 5.81
C LYS A 208 -20.41 -2.37 7.04
N ASN A 209 -19.73 -3.34 7.62
CA ASN A 209 -18.94 -3.16 8.84
C ASN A 209 -17.50 -2.82 8.50
N VAL A 210 -16.84 -2.13 9.41
CA VAL A 210 -15.46 -1.66 9.26
C VAL A 210 -14.64 -2.06 10.49
N GLU A 211 -13.49 -2.67 10.28
CA GLU A 211 -12.49 -2.92 11.33
C GLU A 211 -11.22 -2.13 11.02
N PRO A 212 -10.90 -1.09 11.79
CA PRO A 212 -9.67 -0.32 11.58
C PRO A 212 -8.42 -1.14 11.86
N MET A 213 -7.41 -1.01 10.98
CA MET A 213 -6.07 -1.48 11.24
C MET A 213 -5.28 -0.46 12.07
N ALA A 214 -4.09 -0.83 12.55
CA ALA A 214 -3.19 0.14 13.17
C ALA A 214 -2.86 1.26 12.17
N THR A 215 -2.80 2.49 12.66
CA THR A 215 -2.41 3.66 11.85
C THR A 215 -0.94 3.59 11.48
N SER A 216 -0.57 4.23 10.37
CA SER A 216 0.82 4.30 9.91
C SER A 216 1.09 5.59 9.15
N GLN A 217 2.36 5.88 8.95
CA GLN A 217 2.84 6.95 8.07
C GLN A 217 3.95 6.39 7.20
N ASP A 218 3.91 6.70 5.90
CA ASP A 218 4.96 6.33 4.96
C ASP A 218 5.82 7.54 4.57
N HIS A 219 6.95 7.27 3.93
CA HIS A 219 7.86 8.27 3.39
C HIS A 219 7.96 8.07 1.88
N LYS A 220 7.29 8.92 1.10
CA LYS A 220 7.17 8.79 -0.36
C LYS A 220 8.36 9.31 -1.14
N ARG A 221 9.11 10.28 -0.59
CA ARG A 221 10.27 10.85 -1.27
C ARG A 221 11.48 9.94 -1.17
N VAL A 222 12.27 9.87 -2.26
CA VAL A 222 13.43 8.98 -2.36
C VAL A 222 14.58 9.39 -1.44
N GLY A 223 14.76 10.68 -1.20
CA GLY A 223 15.85 11.23 -0.42
C GLY A 223 15.49 11.62 1.00
N GLU A 224 16.50 11.67 1.87
CA GLU A 224 16.36 12.15 3.24
C GLU A 224 15.78 13.57 3.28
N ASN A 225 15.12 13.91 4.38
CA ASN A 225 14.40 15.16 4.58
C ASN A 225 13.29 15.40 3.51
N ASP A 226 12.70 14.30 3.03
CA ASP A 226 11.63 14.31 2.03
C ASP A 226 12.02 15.05 0.74
N THR A 227 13.21 14.78 0.22
CA THR A 227 13.74 15.37 -1.01
C THR A 227 13.69 14.39 -2.19
N GLY A 228 13.79 14.93 -3.40
CA GLY A 228 13.87 14.15 -4.63
C GLY A 228 12.52 13.67 -5.15
N LEU A 229 12.54 12.63 -5.97
CA LEU A 229 11.37 12.09 -6.64
C LEU A 229 10.44 11.32 -5.69
N ASN A 230 9.15 11.30 -6.03
CA ASN A 230 8.19 10.40 -5.39
C ASN A 230 8.49 8.94 -5.75
N THR A 231 8.24 8.06 -4.81
CA THR A 231 8.44 6.60 -4.94
C THR A 231 7.16 5.86 -4.51
N GLY A 232 7.21 4.54 -4.53
CA GLY A 232 6.19 3.70 -3.92
C GLY A 232 6.20 3.69 -2.38
N GLY A 233 7.20 4.32 -1.76
CA GLY A 233 7.46 4.37 -0.32
C GLY A 233 8.84 3.87 0.03
N MET A 234 9.60 4.69 0.76
CA MET A 234 10.96 4.36 1.22
C MET A 234 11.01 3.81 2.63
N GLY A 235 9.88 3.77 3.29
CA GLY A 235 9.71 3.24 4.63
C GLY A 235 8.39 3.69 5.24
N ALA A 236 8.03 3.05 6.33
CA ALA A 236 6.82 3.37 7.08
C ALA A 236 6.97 2.99 8.55
N TYR A 237 6.16 3.59 9.38
CA TYR A 237 6.10 3.25 10.79
C TYR A 237 4.66 3.26 11.31
N SER A 238 4.42 2.54 12.38
CA SER A 238 3.13 2.37 13.03
C SER A 238 3.33 2.33 14.56
N PRO A 239 2.49 2.99 15.36
CA PRO A 239 1.35 3.82 14.97
C PRO A 239 1.78 5.18 14.40
N ALA A 240 0.81 5.92 13.82
CA ALA A 240 0.98 7.29 13.38
C ALA A 240 0.65 8.27 14.52
N PRO A 241 1.62 8.96 15.12
CA PRO A 241 1.33 9.84 16.26
C PRO A 241 0.44 11.04 15.91
N VAL A 242 0.43 11.46 14.63
CA VAL A 242 -0.46 12.53 14.17
C VAL A 242 -1.93 12.14 14.27
N VAL A 243 -2.25 10.85 14.21
CA VAL A 243 -3.62 10.35 14.36
C VAL A 243 -3.90 10.07 15.83
N THR A 244 -4.30 11.09 16.56
CA THR A 244 -4.78 10.96 17.93
C THR A 244 -6.13 10.22 17.97
N ALA A 245 -6.60 9.81 19.15
CA ALA A 245 -7.92 9.19 19.30
C ALA A 245 -9.06 10.08 18.72
N GLU A 246 -9.00 11.39 18.97
CA GLU A 246 -9.97 12.34 18.43
C GLU A 246 -9.92 12.40 16.89
N ILE A 247 -8.71 12.45 16.32
CA ILE A 247 -8.53 12.49 14.86
C ILE A 247 -8.95 11.15 14.25
N HIS A 248 -8.67 10.03 14.89
CA HIS A 248 -9.14 8.71 14.48
C HIS A 248 -10.67 8.67 14.35
N ASP A 249 -11.38 9.11 15.38
CA ASP A 249 -12.85 9.17 15.36
C ASP A 249 -13.36 10.09 14.24
N ARG A 250 -12.69 11.23 14.05
CA ARG A 250 -13.01 12.19 12.99
C ARG A 250 -12.84 11.57 11.59
N ILE A 251 -11.77 10.84 11.37
CA ILE A 251 -11.52 10.10 10.12
C ILE A 251 -12.61 9.06 9.89
N MET A 252 -12.96 8.28 10.90
CA MET A 252 -14.02 7.27 10.79
C MET A 252 -15.36 7.91 10.40
N GLN A 253 -15.75 9.01 11.05
CA GLN A 253 -17.03 9.67 10.82
C GLN A 253 -17.09 10.48 9.53
N GLN A 254 -16.01 11.15 9.14
CA GLN A 254 -16.02 12.06 8.00
C GLN A 254 -15.54 11.40 6.70
N VAL A 255 -14.74 10.34 6.78
CA VAL A 255 -14.11 9.70 5.62
C VAL A 255 -14.57 8.25 5.45
N ILE A 256 -14.34 7.40 6.42
CA ILE A 256 -14.48 5.95 6.26
C ILE A 256 -15.95 5.54 6.11
N TYR A 257 -16.80 5.85 7.10
CA TYR A 257 -18.22 5.49 7.01
C TYR A 257 -18.92 6.12 5.82
N PRO A 258 -18.72 7.42 5.50
CA PRO A 258 -19.31 7.99 4.29
C PRO A 258 -18.83 7.30 3.00
N THR A 259 -17.57 6.85 2.92
CA THR A 259 -17.06 6.12 1.77
C THR A 259 -17.74 4.76 1.62
N VAL A 260 -17.77 3.97 2.68
CA VAL A 260 -18.37 2.63 2.68
C VAL A 260 -19.87 2.71 2.37
N ASN A 261 -20.59 3.62 3.02
CA ASN A 261 -22.01 3.81 2.81
C ASN A 261 -22.33 4.38 1.42
N GLY A 262 -21.53 5.32 0.95
CA GLY A 262 -21.66 5.92 -0.39
C GLY A 262 -21.43 4.90 -1.50
N MET A 263 -20.42 4.07 -1.39
CA MET A 263 -20.17 2.98 -2.34
C MET A 263 -21.35 2.00 -2.38
N ALA A 264 -21.87 1.61 -1.23
CA ALA A 264 -23.05 0.74 -1.15
C ALA A 264 -24.29 1.40 -1.78
N ALA A 265 -24.51 2.68 -1.52
CA ALA A 265 -25.64 3.43 -2.08
C ALA A 265 -25.56 3.56 -3.62
N GLU A 266 -24.37 3.59 -4.19
CA GLU A 266 -24.15 3.61 -5.64
C GLU A 266 -24.15 2.21 -6.28
N GLY A 267 -24.40 1.16 -5.51
CA GLY A 267 -24.42 -0.23 -6.00
C GLY A 267 -23.04 -0.88 -6.12
N ASN A 268 -22.00 -0.24 -5.60
CA ASN A 268 -20.61 -0.71 -5.63
C ASN A 268 -20.16 -1.09 -4.22
N VAL A 269 -20.83 -2.06 -3.60
CA VAL A 269 -20.52 -2.52 -2.25
C VAL A 269 -19.04 -2.84 -2.10
N TYR A 270 -18.36 -2.20 -1.14
CA TYR A 270 -16.94 -2.37 -0.91
C TYR A 270 -16.66 -3.49 0.08
N THR A 271 -15.82 -4.44 -0.29
CA THR A 271 -15.23 -5.45 0.59
C THR A 271 -13.72 -5.49 0.35
N GLY A 272 -12.94 -5.72 1.38
CA GLY A 272 -11.47 -5.76 1.25
C GLY A 272 -10.79 -4.74 2.15
N PHE A 273 -9.48 -4.59 1.97
CA PHE A 273 -8.75 -3.48 2.57
C PHE A 273 -9.08 -2.18 1.85
N LEU A 274 -9.33 -1.15 2.61
CA LEU A 274 -9.48 0.22 2.11
C LEU A 274 -8.42 1.10 2.78
N TYR A 275 -7.51 1.61 1.99
CA TYR A 275 -6.45 2.52 2.43
C TYR A 275 -6.87 3.94 2.07
N ALA A 276 -7.08 4.78 3.07
CA ALA A 276 -7.26 6.21 2.90
C ALA A 276 -5.92 6.93 3.15
N GLY A 277 -5.34 7.48 2.11
CA GLY A 277 -4.22 8.42 2.21
C GLY A 277 -4.77 9.79 2.56
N LEU A 278 -4.37 10.30 3.72
CA LEU A 278 -4.97 11.50 4.31
C LEU A 278 -3.91 12.58 4.55
N MET A 279 -4.29 13.83 4.31
CA MET A 279 -3.58 15.00 4.84
C MET A 279 -4.30 15.48 6.10
N ILE A 280 -3.58 15.50 7.22
CA ILE A 280 -4.08 16.03 8.49
C ILE A 280 -3.55 17.44 8.65
N ASP A 281 -4.43 18.43 8.63
CA ASP A 281 -4.03 19.83 8.77
C ASP A 281 -3.69 20.20 10.22
N LYS A 282 -3.24 21.42 10.44
CA LYS A 282 -2.88 21.95 11.76
C LYS A 282 -4.03 21.94 12.78
N ASN A 283 -5.28 21.88 12.31
CA ASN A 283 -6.48 21.83 13.15
C ASN A 283 -6.98 20.39 13.35
N GLY A 284 -6.22 19.39 12.87
CA GLY A 284 -6.60 17.98 12.93
C GLY A 284 -7.72 17.59 11.97
N GLN A 285 -7.97 18.37 10.91
CA GLN A 285 -8.97 18.05 9.90
C GLN A 285 -8.37 17.12 8.85
N PRO A 286 -8.96 15.94 8.63
CA PRO A 286 -8.52 15.04 7.57
C PRO A 286 -9.08 15.48 6.22
N LYS A 287 -8.24 15.45 5.20
CA LYS A 287 -8.65 15.51 3.79
C LYS A 287 -8.08 14.32 3.04
N VAL A 288 -8.91 13.67 2.24
CA VAL A 288 -8.48 12.54 1.41
C VAL A 288 -7.56 13.03 0.30
N ILE A 289 -6.37 12.45 0.24
CA ILE A 289 -5.42 12.61 -0.88
C ILE A 289 -5.77 11.60 -1.98
N GLU A 290 -5.90 10.33 -1.57
CA GLU A 290 -6.21 9.20 -2.46
C GLU A 290 -6.79 8.03 -1.67
N PHE A 291 -7.47 7.12 -2.37
CA PHE A 291 -7.75 5.79 -1.89
C PHE A 291 -6.88 4.77 -2.59
N ASN A 292 -6.48 3.73 -1.85
CA ASN A 292 -5.95 2.50 -2.41
C ASN A 292 -6.88 1.35 -1.99
N CYS A 293 -7.24 0.50 -2.94
CA CYS A 293 -8.22 -0.58 -2.74
C CYS A 293 -7.57 -1.88 -2.25
N ARG A 294 -6.47 -1.75 -1.54
CA ARG A 294 -5.61 -2.83 -1.04
C ARG A 294 -4.78 -2.30 0.12
N PHE A 295 -4.08 -3.21 0.78
CA PHE A 295 -3.12 -2.82 1.81
C PHE A 295 -1.95 -2.02 1.22
N GLY A 296 -1.34 -1.15 2.00
CA GLY A 296 -0.19 -0.34 1.57
C GLY A 296 1.13 -1.15 1.49
N ASP A 297 2.05 -0.69 0.66
CA ASP A 297 3.43 -1.18 0.60
C ASP A 297 4.39 0.02 0.58
N PRO A 298 5.13 0.33 1.68
CA PRO A 298 5.60 -0.60 2.70
C PRO A 298 4.85 -0.56 4.06
N GLU A 299 3.62 -0.12 4.14
CA GLU A 299 2.88 -0.04 5.42
C GLU A 299 2.54 -1.41 5.99
N THR A 300 2.26 -2.40 5.13
CA THR A 300 1.89 -3.77 5.55
C THR A 300 2.94 -4.38 6.45
N GLN A 301 4.22 -4.21 6.14
CA GLN A 301 5.32 -4.84 6.84
C GLN A 301 5.35 -4.44 8.33
N PRO A 302 5.42 -3.17 8.72
CA PRO A 302 5.39 -2.79 10.13
C PRO A 302 4.03 -3.06 10.79
N ILE A 303 2.91 -2.89 10.08
CA ILE A 303 1.58 -3.13 10.64
C ILE A 303 1.40 -4.62 10.99
N MET A 304 1.80 -5.53 10.12
CA MET A 304 1.69 -6.98 10.38
C MET A 304 2.57 -7.45 11.53
N MET A 305 3.70 -6.80 11.78
CA MET A 305 4.52 -7.11 12.96
C MET A 305 3.83 -6.70 14.27
N ARG A 306 2.96 -5.70 14.24
CA ARG A 306 2.18 -5.27 15.41
C ARG A 306 0.88 -6.05 15.60
N LEU A 307 0.33 -6.65 14.54
CA LEU A 307 -0.94 -7.37 14.63
C LEU A 307 -0.79 -8.63 15.48
N GLN A 308 -1.56 -8.72 16.57
CA GLN A 308 -1.61 -9.89 17.47
C GLN A 308 -2.75 -10.85 17.11
N SER A 309 -3.81 -10.36 16.47
CA SER A 309 -4.94 -11.16 16.01
C SER A 309 -4.55 -12.04 14.81
N ASP A 310 -5.32 -13.09 14.61
CA ASP A 310 -5.22 -13.97 13.45
C ASP A 310 -5.79 -13.27 12.20
N LEU A 311 -4.92 -12.96 11.25
CA LEU A 311 -5.32 -12.30 10.00
C LEU A 311 -6.30 -13.15 9.18
N VAL A 312 -6.16 -14.48 9.20
CA VAL A 312 -7.06 -15.39 8.48
C VAL A 312 -8.47 -15.31 9.06
N GLU A 313 -8.59 -15.30 10.39
CA GLU A 313 -9.88 -15.13 11.07
C GLU A 313 -10.55 -13.81 10.72
N LEU A 314 -9.78 -12.71 10.71
CA LEU A 314 -10.29 -11.40 10.32
C LEU A 314 -10.77 -11.37 8.86
N CYS A 315 -9.99 -11.94 7.94
CA CYS A 315 -10.37 -11.99 6.52
C CYS A 315 -11.60 -12.89 6.27
N LEU A 316 -11.72 -14.01 6.97
CA LEU A 316 -12.91 -14.88 6.90
C LEU A 316 -14.15 -14.17 7.42
N ALA A 317 -14.04 -13.48 8.56
CA ALA A 317 -15.13 -12.67 9.11
C ALA A 317 -15.56 -11.60 8.11
N ALA A 318 -14.62 -10.93 7.46
CA ALA A 318 -14.93 -9.94 6.42
C ALA A 318 -15.64 -10.56 5.21
N CYS A 319 -15.18 -11.72 4.72
CA CYS A 319 -15.84 -12.42 3.62
C CYS A 319 -17.28 -12.86 3.97
N ASP A 320 -17.54 -13.12 5.24
CA ASP A 320 -18.85 -13.58 5.73
C ASP A 320 -19.74 -12.43 6.23
N GLY A 321 -19.32 -11.17 6.08
CA GLY A 321 -20.08 -10.00 6.53
C GLY A 321 -20.21 -9.90 8.06
N LYS A 322 -19.19 -10.36 8.79
CA LYS A 322 -19.19 -10.52 10.26
C LYS A 322 -18.06 -9.75 10.95
N LEU A 323 -17.55 -8.66 10.36
CA LEU A 323 -16.50 -7.85 11.00
C LEU A 323 -16.98 -7.21 12.31
N ASP A 324 -18.28 -7.01 12.50
CA ASP A 324 -18.87 -6.54 13.77
C ASP A 324 -18.76 -7.56 14.92
N GLN A 325 -18.37 -8.79 14.63
CA GLN A 325 -18.21 -9.86 15.62
C GLN A 325 -16.75 -10.15 15.98
N VAL A 326 -15.80 -9.43 15.38
CA VAL A 326 -14.37 -9.56 15.62
C VAL A 326 -13.75 -8.21 15.95
N GLN A 327 -12.65 -8.23 16.67
CA GLN A 327 -11.88 -7.04 16.99
C GLN A 327 -10.40 -7.36 16.85
N SER A 328 -9.68 -6.54 16.09
CA SER A 328 -8.23 -6.66 15.97
C SER A 328 -7.52 -6.22 17.24
N GLN A 329 -6.47 -6.92 17.62
CA GLN A 329 -5.62 -6.62 18.74
C GLN A 329 -4.20 -6.34 18.28
N TRP A 330 -3.56 -5.38 18.92
CA TRP A 330 -2.31 -4.81 18.48
C TRP A 330 -1.28 -4.78 19.60
N SER A 331 -0.02 -5.04 19.26
CA SER A 331 1.10 -4.80 20.16
C SER A 331 1.18 -3.31 20.52
N GLU A 332 1.50 -3.02 21.77
CA GLU A 332 1.78 -1.66 22.23
C GLU A 332 3.10 -1.12 21.68
N GLN A 333 4.01 -2.01 21.26
CA GLN A 333 5.25 -1.61 20.64
C GLN A 333 5.01 -0.91 19.29
N ALA A 334 5.88 0.05 18.99
CA ALA A 334 5.96 0.64 17.66
C ALA A 334 6.68 -0.31 16.70
N ALA A 335 6.35 -0.21 15.41
CA ALA A 335 7.07 -0.89 14.35
C ALA A 335 7.57 0.13 13.32
N LEU A 336 8.71 -0.15 12.71
CA LEU A 336 9.27 0.69 11.65
C LEU A 336 9.94 -0.18 10.60
N GLY A 337 9.62 0.10 9.33
CA GLY A 337 10.22 -0.56 8.17
C GLY A 337 11.04 0.42 7.34
N ILE A 338 12.23 0.00 6.93
CA ILE A 338 13.14 0.73 6.05
C ILE A 338 13.27 -0.04 4.74
N VAL A 339 12.93 0.60 3.64
CA VAL A 339 13.09 0.01 2.30
C VAL A 339 14.51 0.21 1.83
N LEU A 340 15.18 -0.88 1.47
CA LEU A 340 16.46 -0.86 0.78
C LEU A 340 16.19 -0.98 -0.72
N ALA A 341 16.70 -0.02 -1.49
CA ALA A 341 16.43 0.13 -2.91
C ALA A 341 17.68 -0.11 -3.76
N ALA A 342 17.44 -0.48 -5.02
CA ALA A 342 18.47 -0.65 -6.04
C ALA A 342 18.95 0.70 -6.58
N GLU A 343 20.20 0.76 -7.02
CA GLU A 343 20.79 1.94 -7.66
C GLU A 343 19.95 2.43 -8.83
N GLY A 344 19.60 3.71 -8.81
CA GLY A 344 18.79 4.37 -9.85
C GLY A 344 17.29 4.50 -9.52
N TYR A 345 16.75 3.68 -8.62
CA TYR A 345 15.34 3.76 -8.22
C TYR A 345 14.98 5.19 -7.70
N PRO A 346 13.83 5.79 -8.05
CA PRO A 346 12.66 5.25 -8.76
C PRO A 346 12.71 5.37 -10.30
N ALA A 347 13.79 5.88 -10.88
CA ALA A 347 14.04 5.87 -12.31
C ALA A 347 14.54 4.48 -12.75
N ASP A 348 15.22 4.39 -13.88
CA ASP A 348 15.82 3.13 -14.33
C ASP A 348 16.81 2.62 -13.29
N TYR A 349 16.63 1.39 -12.85
CA TYR A 349 17.38 0.81 -11.76
C TYR A 349 18.14 -0.45 -12.20
N ARG A 350 19.23 -0.70 -11.49
CA ARG A 350 20.09 -1.85 -11.70
C ARG A 350 19.49 -3.12 -11.13
N LYS A 351 19.66 -4.24 -11.84
CA LYS A 351 19.26 -5.59 -11.42
C LYS A 351 20.44 -6.55 -11.45
N GLY A 352 20.31 -7.68 -10.75
CA GLY A 352 21.25 -8.79 -10.79
C GLY A 352 22.43 -8.67 -9.83
N ASP A 353 22.39 -7.74 -8.88
CA ASP A 353 23.41 -7.63 -7.84
C ASP A 353 23.16 -8.66 -6.73
N GLU A 354 24.21 -9.37 -6.30
CA GLU A 354 24.13 -10.36 -5.23
C GLU A 354 23.89 -9.70 -3.87
N ILE A 355 22.86 -10.17 -3.16
CA ILE A 355 22.52 -9.69 -1.83
C ILE A 355 23.25 -10.53 -0.78
N GLN A 356 23.98 -9.86 0.10
CA GLN A 356 24.74 -10.46 1.20
C GLN A 356 24.27 -9.92 2.54
N GLY A 357 24.55 -10.65 3.62
CA GLY A 357 24.31 -10.21 4.99
C GLY A 357 22.87 -10.35 5.47
N LEU A 358 22.01 -11.06 4.74
CA LEU A 358 20.68 -11.40 5.25
C LEU A 358 20.79 -12.29 6.49
N PRO A 359 19.91 -12.12 7.51
CA PRO A 359 19.87 -12.98 8.67
C PRO A 359 19.66 -14.44 8.29
N VAL A 360 20.48 -15.34 8.80
CA VAL A 360 20.36 -16.80 8.58
C VAL A 360 19.37 -17.46 9.54
N SER A 361 18.98 -16.76 10.59
CA SER A 361 18.00 -17.20 11.59
C SER A 361 17.08 -16.06 11.97
N ALA A 362 15.91 -16.42 12.54
CA ALA A 362 14.99 -15.42 13.07
C ALA A 362 15.67 -14.60 14.18
N VAL A 363 15.50 -13.28 14.10
CA VAL A 363 15.95 -12.33 15.12
C VAL A 363 14.70 -11.80 15.83
N ALA A 364 14.74 -11.81 17.17
CA ALA A 364 13.62 -11.32 17.95
C ALA A 364 13.32 -9.85 17.60
N ASN A 365 12.04 -9.54 17.40
CA ASN A 365 11.53 -8.21 17.09
C ASN A 365 12.04 -7.62 15.77
N GLN A 366 12.62 -8.42 14.89
CA GLN A 366 13.11 -7.99 13.57
C GLN A 366 12.68 -8.97 12.48
N LYS A 367 12.40 -8.46 11.29
CA LYS A 367 12.09 -9.27 10.12
C LYS A 367 12.55 -8.53 8.85
N VAL A 368 13.10 -9.28 7.92
CA VAL A 368 13.39 -8.80 6.57
C VAL A 368 12.33 -9.37 5.64
N PHE A 369 11.57 -8.50 4.99
CA PHE A 369 10.61 -8.87 3.96
C PHE A 369 11.20 -8.58 2.60
N LEU A 370 11.32 -9.62 1.76
CA LEU A 370 11.88 -9.50 0.41
C LEU A 370 10.79 -9.05 -0.56
N ALA A 371 11.17 -8.21 -1.51
CA ALA A 371 10.32 -7.70 -2.58
C ALA A 371 10.94 -8.01 -3.95
N GLY A 372 11.69 -7.10 -4.52
CA GLY A 372 12.38 -7.29 -5.80
C GLY A 372 13.62 -8.15 -5.67
N VAL A 373 13.46 -9.43 -5.35
CA VAL A 373 14.54 -10.41 -5.18
C VAL A 373 14.19 -11.70 -5.92
N GLU A 374 15.15 -12.20 -6.68
CA GLU A 374 15.09 -13.52 -7.31
C GLU A 374 16.20 -14.43 -6.76
N GLN A 375 15.93 -15.74 -6.78
CA GLN A 375 16.93 -16.75 -6.46
C GLN A 375 17.42 -17.39 -7.78
N LYS A 376 18.72 -17.35 -8.01
CA LYS A 376 19.35 -17.93 -9.19
C LYS A 376 20.68 -18.56 -8.80
N GLU A 377 20.89 -19.82 -9.20
CA GLU A 377 22.11 -20.57 -8.93
C GLU A 377 22.54 -20.56 -7.45
N GLY A 378 21.56 -20.64 -6.54
CA GLY A 378 21.80 -20.63 -5.09
C GLY A 378 22.07 -19.24 -4.49
N LYS A 379 22.04 -18.19 -5.30
CA LYS A 379 22.28 -16.79 -4.88
C LYS A 379 20.96 -16.01 -4.90
N LEU A 380 20.88 -15.02 -4.01
CA LEU A 380 19.80 -14.03 -4.00
C LEU A 380 20.28 -12.77 -4.73
N LEU A 381 19.57 -12.39 -5.76
CA LEU A 381 19.90 -11.27 -6.63
C LEU A 381 18.82 -10.21 -6.60
N THR A 382 19.21 -8.94 -6.73
CA THR A 382 18.25 -7.86 -6.91
C THR A 382 17.50 -8.01 -8.23
N ASN A 383 16.17 -7.83 -8.19
CA ASN A 383 15.30 -7.93 -9.37
C ASN A 383 14.12 -6.95 -9.33
N GLY A 384 14.29 -5.84 -8.65
CA GLY A 384 13.30 -4.79 -8.54
C GLY A 384 13.89 -3.52 -7.97
N GLY A 385 13.17 -2.40 -8.08
CA GLY A 385 13.60 -1.11 -7.57
C GLY A 385 13.61 -1.07 -6.05
N ARG A 386 12.49 -1.43 -5.41
CA ARG A 386 12.43 -1.69 -3.97
C ARG A 386 12.78 -3.16 -3.76
N VAL A 387 13.93 -3.42 -3.18
CA VAL A 387 14.51 -4.77 -3.11
C VAL A 387 13.98 -5.53 -1.88
N LEU A 388 14.02 -4.89 -0.73
CA LEU A 388 13.54 -5.48 0.52
C LEU A 388 13.18 -4.39 1.54
N CYS A 389 12.46 -4.80 2.60
CA CYS A 389 12.13 -3.96 3.72
C CYS A 389 12.64 -4.59 5.02
N VAL A 390 13.47 -3.86 5.74
CA VAL A 390 13.95 -4.23 7.07
C VAL A 390 12.99 -3.67 8.09
N THR A 391 12.37 -4.52 8.89
CA THR A 391 11.32 -4.12 9.83
C THR A 391 11.71 -4.52 11.26
N ALA A 392 11.45 -3.63 12.21
CA ALA A 392 11.72 -3.88 13.62
C ALA A 392 10.59 -3.35 14.52
N LEU A 393 10.40 -4.02 15.66
CA LEU A 393 9.59 -3.55 16.78
C LEU A 393 10.47 -2.86 17.81
N GLY A 394 9.91 -1.92 18.54
CA GLY A 394 10.57 -1.24 19.66
C GLY A 394 9.55 -0.57 20.57
N ASP A 395 9.92 -0.29 21.79
CA ASP A 395 9.02 0.36 22.75
C ASP A 395 8.67 1.81 22.35
N THR A 396 9.51 2.40 21.51
CA THR A 396 9.30 3.69 20.87
C THR A 396 9.61 3.60 19.38
N VAL A 397 9.17 4.57 18.59
CA VAL A 397 9.55 4.66 17.17
C VAL A 397 11.06 4.82 17.02
N PHE A 398 11.70 5.58 17.91
CA PHE A 398 13.15 5.71 17.92
C PHE A 398 13.85 4.36 18.15
N ALA A 399 13.40 3.58 19.12
CA ALA A 399 13.96 2.25 19.39
C ALA A 399 13.80 1.31 18.18
N ALA A 400 12.62 1.29 17.57
CA ALA A 400 12.35 0.53 16.35
C ALA A 400 13.26 0.98 15.19
N GLN A 401 13.43 2.29 15.01
CA GLN A 401 14.32 2.86 14.00
C GLN A 401 15.76 2.40 14.18
N GLN A 402 16.30 2.47 15.40
CA GLN A 402 17.69 2.06 15.67
C GLN A 402 17.91 0.57 15.40
N GLN A 403 16.95 -0.28 15.78
CA GLN A 403 17.02 -1.71 15.50
C GLN A 403 16.95 -2.00 13.99
N ALA A 404 16.06 -1.34 13.25
CA ALA A 404 15.95 -1.48 11.81
C ALA A 404 17.22 -1.01 11.09
N LEU A 405 17.78 0.15 11.47
CA LEU A 405 19.03 0.66 10.91
C LEU A 405 20.22 -0.29 11.16
N SER A 406 20.33 -0.81 12.37
CA SER A 406 21.38 -1.78 12.73
C SER A 406 21.34 -3.04 11.87
N LEU A 407 20.15 -3.51 11.52
CA LEU A 407 19.99 -4.66 10.62
C LEU A 407 20.22 -4.27 9.16
N ALA A 408 19.74 -3.12 8.72
CA ALA A 408 19.92 -2.62 7.35
C ALA A 408 21.39 -2.46 6.99
N GLU A 409 22.23 -2.02 7.93
CA GLU A 409 23.68 -1.84 7.73
C GLU A 409 24.41 -3.14 7.40
N LYS A 410 23.90 -4.28 7.87
CA LYS A 410 24.49 -5.62 7.62
C LYS A 410 24.19 -6.16 6.23
N ILE A 411 23.11 -5.69 5.60
CA ILE A 411 22.67 -6.18 4.29
C ILE A 411 23.33 -5.35 3.19
N GLN A 412 24.02 -6.01 2.25
CA GLN A 412 24.87 -5.37 1.29
C GLN A 412 24.62 -5.87 -0.14
N TRP A 413 24.62 -4.96 -1.09
CA TRP A 413 24.81 -5.18 -2.53
C TRP A 413 25.32 -3.89 -3.18
N LYS A 414 25.81 -3.99 -4.40
CA LYS A 414 26.38 -2.85 -5.11
C LYS A 414 25.32 -1.79 -5.42
N GLY A 415 25.58 -0.56 -4.98
CA GLY A 415 24.68 0.57 -5.24
C GLY A 415 23.41 0.62 -4.37
N ARG A 416 23.30 -0.25 -3.36
CA ARG A 416 22.16 -0.17 -2.45
C ARG A 416 22.06 1.20 -1.79
N PHE A 417 20.83 1.67 -1.58
CA PHE A 417 20.59 2.85 -0.77
C PHE A 417 19.29 2.75 0.04
N TYR A 418 19.20 3.52 1.09
CA TYR A 418 18.02 3.64 1.94
C TYR A 418 18.08 4.94 2.71
N ARG A 419 16.93 5.37 3.22
CA ARG A 419 16.81 6.57 4.07
C ARG A 419 17.07 6.21 5.52
N ARG A 420 17.94 6.97 6.19
CA ARG A 420 18.21 6.82 7.63
C ARG A 420 17.20 7.55 8.51
N ASP A 421 16.43 8.47 7.93
CA ASP A 421 15.52 9.37 8.63
C ASP A 421 14.06 8.87 8.67
N ILE A 422 13.77 7.63 8.25
CA ILE A 422 12.42 7.06 8.36
C ILE A 422 11.92 7.20 9.80
N GLY A 423 10.73 7.78 9.96
CA GLY A 423 10.12 8.02 11.28
C GLY A 423 10.57 9.30 11.98
N TYR A 424 11.34 10.17 11.32
CA TYR A 424 11.95 11.35 11.95
C TYR A 424 10.93 12.26 12.68
N ARG A 425 9.72 12.42 12.14
CA ARG A 425 8.66 13.24 12.78
C ARG A 425 8.21 12.63 14.10
N ALA A 426 7.98 11.31 14.12
CA ALA A 426 7.60 10.60 15.34
C ALA A 426 8.73 10.66 16.37
N VAL A 427 9.98 10.42 15.95
CA VAL A 427 11.15 10.51 16.84
C VAL A 427 11.32 11.91 17.43
N GLN A 428 11.04 12.95 16.66
CA GLN A 428 11.07 14.33 17.20
C GLN A 428 9.99 14.57 18.25
N ARG A 429 8.78 14.01 18.07
CA ARG A 429 7.72 14.09 19.07
C ARG A 429 8.05 13.35 20.37
N GLU A 430 8.71 12.20 20.27
CA GLU A 430 9.15 11.43 21.43
C GLU A 430 10.19 12.15 22.31
N LYS A 431 10.87 13.16 21.76
CA LYS A 431 11.85 13.99 22.47
C LYS A 431 11.24 15.20 23.20
N GLN A 432 10.00 15.53 22.92
CA GLN A 432 9.25 16.63 23.53
C GLN A 432 8.49 16.16 24.78
#